data_6900b1cc84447050e57f93e4ee030e84
#
_entry.id   6900b1cc84447050e57f93e4ee030e84
#
_cell.length_a   1.000
_cell.length_b   1.000
_cell.length_c   1.000
_cell.angle_alpha   90.00
_cell.angle_beta   90.00
_cell.angle_gamma   90.00
#
_symmetry.space_group_name_H-M   'P 1'
#
loop_
_entity.id
_entity.type
_entity.pdbx_description
1 polymer ?
#
loop_
_entity_poly.entity_id
_entity_poly.type
_entity_poly.pdbx_seq_one_letter_code
_entity_poly.pdbx_strand_id
1 'polypeptide(L)'
;MRGGGKHYLLVAGATLAILAPFQAAQAVIIDFQSLEQNNSNVNDAGFTYTEDGFTLDNLSTFFPFAFFGTQASGYPGSTALFNNTVDGITRLTQNGGGLFDLNSIQLTSLNGDNSVTVNFTGTKADSSTVTQAFTTDAILSTLETFTFNSSFTNLVSVEWIQASPFHQFDNINVTPVPEPSAILGLLSLGLLGIGFQFKQKR
;
A
#
# COMPACT_ATOMS: atom_id res chain seq x y z
N MET A 1 -14.41 64.46 -47.32
CA MET A 1 -14.21 63.85 -45.99
C MET A 1 -14.41 62.35 -46.12
N ARG A 2 -13.32 61.57 -46.04
CA ARG A 2 -13.37 60.11 -46.11
C ARG A 2 -13.16 59.56 -44.69
N GLY A 3 -14.19 58.96 -44.10
CA GLY A 3 -14.12 58.28 -42.83
C GLY A 3 -13.50 56.88 -42.98
N GLY A 4 -12.32 56.68 -42.42
CA GLY A 4 -11.67 55.35 -42.37
C GLY A 4 -12.24 54.52 -41.21
N GLY A 5 -13.00 53.51 -41.51
CA GLY A 5 -13.45 52.51 -40.52
C GLY A 5 -12.27 51.60 -40.09
N LYS A 6 -11.95 51.65 -38.83
CA LYS A 6 -10.97 50.68 -38.23
C LYS A 6 -11.68 49.36 -37.93
N HIS A 7 -11.33 48.34 -38.66
CA HIS A 7 -11.78 46.97 -38.36
C HIS A 7 -10.88 46.41 -37.24
N TYR A 8 -11.45 46.14 -36.09
CA TYR A 8 -10.79 45.42 -35.00
C TYR A 8 -11.03 43.92 -35.19
N LEU A 9 -9.95 43.19 -35.43
CA LEU A 9 -9.96 41.71 -35.48
C LEU A 9 -10.01 41.17 -34.05
N LEU A 10 -11.11 40.59 -33.65
CA LEU A 10 -11.23 39.86 -32.38
C LEU A 10 -10.63 38.49 -32.58
N VAL A 11 -9.39 38.26 -32.03
CA VAL A 11 -8.83 36.93 -31.91
C VAL A 11 -9.37 36.30 -30.63
N ALA A 12 -10.34 35.44 -30.74
CA ALA A 12 -10.78 34.58 -29.64
C ALA A 12 -9.78 33.46 -29.43
N GLY A 13 -8.89 33.61 -28.43
CA GLY A 13 -7.98 32.54 -28.00
C GLY A 13 -8.77 31.48 -27.23
N ALA A 14 -9.03 30.35 -27.86
CA ALA A 14 -9.54 29.16 -27.15
C ALA A 14 -8.41 28.55 -26.32
N THR A 15 -8.50 28.69 -25.01
CA THR A 15 -7.60 27.96 -24.08
C THR A 15 -8.10 26.52 -23.99
N LEU A 16 -7.35 25.60 -24.58
CA LEU A 16 -7.59 24.16 -24.44
C LEU A 16 -7.15 23.74 -23.03
N ALA A 17 -8.09 23.53 -22.13
CA ALA A 17 -7.82 22.91 -20.84
C ALA A 17 -7.50 21.42 -21.11
N ILE A 18 -6.22 21.04 -21.02
CA ILE A 18 -5.79 19.63 -21.05
C ILE A 18 -6.21 19.04 -19.71
N LEU A 19 -7.31 18.31 -19.70
CA LEU A 19 -7.69 17.41 -18.60
C LEU A 19 -6.67 16.25 -18.62
N ALA A 20 -5.70 16.28 -17.73
CA ALA A 20 -4.86 15.11 -17.50
C ALA A 20 -5.78 13.93 -17.11
N PRO A 21 -5.60 12.76 -17.69
CA PRO A 21 -6.41 11.60 -17.33
C PRO A 21 -6.22 11.30 -15.84
N PHE A 22 -7.31 11.11 -15.13
CA PHE A 22 -7.31 10.58 -13.78
C PHE A 22 -6.71 9.16 -13.85
N GLN A 23 -5.50 8.99 -13.36
CA GLN A 23 -4.93 7.66 -13.21
C GLN A 23 -5.58 7.05 -11.97
N ALA A 24 -6.45 6.05 -12.17
CA ALA A 24 -6.97 5.26 -11.07
C ALA A 24 -5.78 4.63 -10.32
N ALA A 25 -5.83 4.65 -8.99
CA ALA A 25 -4.84 3.94 -8.20
C ALA A 25 -4.88 2.45 -8.57
N GLN A 26 -3.72 1.89 -8.90
CA GLN A 26 -3.59 0.46 -9.20
C GLN A 26 -3.22 -0.28 -7.93
N ALA A 27 -3.79 -1.47 -7.76
CA ALA A 27 -3.36 -2.38 -6.73
C ALA A 27 -1.91 -2.80 -6.98
N VAL A 28 -1.13 -2.90 -5.91
CA VAL A 28 0.23 -3.44 -5.91
C VAL A 28 0.29 -4.66 -5.00
N ILE A 29 1.26 -5.54 -5.23
CA ILE A 29 1.50 -6.73 -4.42
C ILE A 29 2.90 -6.62 -3.84
N ILE A 30 3.00 -6.61 -2.53
CA ILE A 30 4.27 -6.69 -1.80
C ILE A 30 4.59 -8.18 -1.67
N ASP A 31 5.59 -8.66 -2.42
CA ASP A 31 5.84 -10.09 -2.63
C ASP A 31 7.19 -10.60 -2.07
N PHE A 32 8.03 -9.70 -1.55
CA PHE A 32 9.31 -10.00 -0.92
C PHE A 32 10.33 -10.74 -1.81
N GLN A 33 10.08 -10.88 -3.11
CA GLN A 33 10.93 -11.67 -4.00
C GLN A 33 12.34 -11.08 -4.15
N SER A 34 12.52 -9.80 -3.88
CA SER A 34 13.83 -9.15 -3.84
C SER A 34 14.76 -9.69 -2.75
N LEU A 35 14.21 -10.35 -1.73
CA LEU A 35 14.94 -10.97 -0.63
C LEU A 35 15.34 -12.43 -0.90
N GLU A 36 14.81 -13.07 -1.96
CA GLU A 36 15.01 -14.50 -2.21
C GLU A 36 16.47 -14.91 -2.16
N GLN A 37 16.77 -15.98 -1.42
CA GLN A 37 18.09 -16.56 -1.30
C GLN A 37 18.06 -18.08 -1.52
N ASN A 38 18.96 -18.55 -2.37
CA ASN A 38 19.09 -19.99 -2.68
C ASN A 38 19.97 -20.69 -1.64
N ASN A 39 19.45 -20.89 -0.44
CA ASN A 39 20.12 -21.60 0.65
C ASN A 39 19.10 -22.31 1.54
N SER A 40 19.58 -23.06 2.54
CA SER A 40 18.76 -23.78 3.52
C SER A 40 18.61 -23.06 4.86
N ASN A 41 18.98 -21.77 4.94
CA ASN A 41 19.01 -21.01 6.18
C ASN A 41 17.67 -20.29 6.44
N VAL A 42 17.52 -19.85 7.70
CA VAL A 42 16.70 -18.71 8.06
C VAL A 42 17.56 -17.46 7.87
N ASN A 43 17.09 -16.52 7.07
CA ASN A 43 17.79 -15.30 6.70
C ASN A 43 17.13 -14.10 7.39
N ASP A 44 17.91 -13.07 7.67
CA ASP A 44 17.48 -11.82 8.31
C ASP A 44 17.04 -10.81 7.22
N ALA A 45 15.85 -10.21 7.38
CA ALA A 45 15.34 -9.17 6.50
C ALA A 45 15.39 -7.75 7.12
N GLY A 46 15.93 -7.62 8.34
CA GLY A 46 15.96 -6.34 9.06
C GLY A 46 14.66 -6.05 9.83
N PHE A 47 14.65 -4.89 10.49
CA PHE A 47 13.47 -4.43 11.24
C PHE A 47 12.49 -3.64 10.37
N THR A 48 12.91 -3.24 9.19
CA THR A 48 12.10 -2.48 8.24
C THR A 48 12.32 -3.03 6.84
N TYR A 49 11.25 -3.25 6.11
CA TYR A 49 11.25 -3.64 4.70
C TYR A 49 10.39 -2.69 3.89
N THR A 50 10.86 -2.28 2.71
CA THR A 50 10.14 -1.34 1.84
C THR A 50 10.06 -1.88 0.42
N GLU A 51 8.85 -1.89 -0.14
CA GLU A 51 8.56 -2.31 -1.50
C GLU A 51 7.34 -1.56 -2.05
N ASP A 52 7.36 -1.19 -3.31
CA ASP A 52 6.24 -0.58 -4.08
C ASP A 52 5.54 0.61 -3.38
N GLY A 53 6.31 1.41 -2.64
CA GLY A 53 5.79 2.57 -1.94
C GLY A 53 5.13 2.26 -0.60
N PHE A 54 5.33 1.05 -0.06
CA PHE A 54 4.89 0.63 1.27
C PHE A 54 6.06 0.25 2.15
N THR A 55 5.88 0.39 3.44
CA THR A 55 6.85 -0.01 4.47
C THR A 55 6.20 -0.95 5.46
N LEU A 56 6.88 -2.07 5.72
CA LEU A 56 6.62 -2.95 6.85
C LEU A 56 7.65 -2.67 7.93
N ASP A 57 7.18 -2.36 9.13
CA ASP A 57 8.01 -2.20 10.33
C ASP A 57 7.75 -3.35 11.32
N ASN A 58 8.82 -3.97 11.78
CA ASN A 58 8.81 -4.84 12.93
C ASN A 58 9.03 -3.97 14.18
N LEU A 59 7.98 -3.79 14.97
CA LEU A 59 8.02 -2.96 16.18
C LEU A 59 8.66 -3.68 17.38
N SER A 60 9.09 -4.93 17.21
CA SER A 60 9.90 -5.65 18.20
C SER A 60 11.31 -5.08 18.22
N THR A 61 11.94 -5.12 19.39
CA THR A 61 13.35 -4.73 19.58
C THR A 61 14.29 -5.91 19.71
N PHE A 62 13.78 -7.16 19.65
CA PHE A 62 14.57 -8.36 19.92
C PHE A 62 15.16 -8.99 18.65
N PHE A 63 14.29 -9.44 17.74
CA PHE A 63 14.70 -10.09 16.51
C PHE A 63 14.05 -9.40 15.31
N PRO A 64 14.80 -9.27 14.18
CA PRO A 64 14.27 -8.69 12.95
C PRO A 64 13.22 -9.59 12.30
N PHE A 65 12.62 -9.12 11.20
CA PHE A 65 11.95 -10.00 10.26
C PHE A 65 12.89 -11.06 9.74
N ALA A 66 12.38 -12.25 9.50
CA ALA A 66 13.14 -13.33 8.92
C ALA A 66 12.35 -14.02 7.80
N PHE A 67 13.06 -14.76 6.95
CA PHE A 67 12.50 -15.57 5.87
C PHE A 67 13.34 -16.82 5.64
N PHE A 68 12.74 -17.83 5.05
CA PHE A 68 13.45 -19.07 4.68
C PHE A 68 14.07 -18.96 3.30
N GLY A 69 15.30 -19.47 3.14
CA GLY A 69 15.88 -19.67 1.82
C GLY A 69 15.17 -20.81 1.06
N THR A 70 15.26 -20.80 -0.26
CA THR A 70 14.49 -21.68 -1.16
C THR A 70 14.73 -23.18 -0.95
N GLN A 71 15.83 -23.56 -0.26
CA GLN A 71 16.16 -24.96 0.08
C GLN A 71 15.79 -25.34 1.51
N ALA A 72 15.26 -24.41 2.30
CA ALA A 72 14.84 -24.68 3.66
C ALA A 72 13.49 -25.40 3.71
N SER A 73 13.28 -26.27 4.68
CA SER A 73 12.01 -27.01 4.85
C SER A 73 10.82 -26.11 5.19
N GLY A 74 11.07 -24.88 5.69
CA GLY A 74 10.03 -23.89 5.98
C GLY A 74 9.71 -22.96 4.81
N TYR A 75 10.35 -23.13 3.64
CA TYR A 75 10.08 -22.33 2.45
C TYR A 75 8.73 -22.71 1.82
N PRO A 76 7.77 -21.77 1.71
CA PRO A 76 6.41 -22.10 1.26
C PRO A 76 6.22 -22.05 -0.26
N GLY A 77 7.31 -22.01 -1.06
CA GLY A 77 7.26 -21.90 -2.52
C GLY A 77 7.37 -20.45 -3.03
N SER A 78 7.37 -19.47 -2.14
CA SER A 78 7.60 -18.05 -2.38
C SER A 78 8.35 -17.48 -1.18
N THR A 79 9.00 -16.32 -1.32
CA THR A 79 9.71 -15.68 -0.20
C THR A 79 8.69 -15.02 0.73
N ALA A 80 8.42 -15.65 1.85
CA ALA A 80 7.48 -15.16 2.85
C ALA A 80 8.21 -14.67 4.10
N LEU A 81 7.79 -13.54 4.66
CA LEU A 81 8.33 -13.00 5.90
C LEU A 81 7.59 -13.56 7.13
N PHE A 82 8.28 -13.54 8.25
CA PHE A 82 7.68 -13.67 9.58
C PHE A 82 8.40 -12.76 10.58
N ASN A 83 7.63 -12.29 11.57
CA ASN A 83 8.24 -11.59 12.70
C ASN A 83 8.91 -12.64 13.60
N ASN A 84 10.25 -12.60 13.72
CA ASN A 84 11.00 -13.63 14.45
C ASN A 84 10.92 -13.45 16.00
N THR A 85 9.89 -12.79 16.47
CA THR A 85 9.64 -12.55 17.91
C THR A 85 8.19 -12.90 18.23
N VAL A 86 7.96 -13.79 19.21
CA VAL A 86 6.61 -14.04 19.75
C VAL A 86 6.05 -12.72 20.28
N ASP A 87 4.78 -12.44 20.01
CA ASP A 87 4.07 -11.18 20.31
C ASP A 87 4.67 -9.95 19.61
N GLY A 88 5.63 -10.16 18.69
CA GLY A 88 6.18 -9.09 17.85
C GLY A 88 5.09 -8.51 16.93
N ILE A 89 4.99 -7.18 16.89
CA ILE A 89 4.00 -6.47 16.07
C ILE A 89 4.63 -6.14 14.72
N THR A 90 3.94 -6.52 13.66
CA THR A 90 4.21 -6.06 12.29
C THR A 90 3.24 -4.93 11.96
N ARG A 91 3.75 -3.81 11.44
CA ARG A 91 2.96 -2.68 10.97
C ARG A 91 3.22 -2.43 9.49
N LEU A 92 2.15 -2.31 8.72
CA LEU A 92 2.17 -1.89 7.32
C LEU A 92 1.67 -0.44 7.21
N THR A 93 2.40 0.39 6.46
CA THR A 93 2.04 1.78 6.16
C THR A 93 2.37 2.10 4.70
N GLN A 94 1.66 3.09 4.12
CA GLN A 94 2.06 3.69 2.86
C GLN A 94 3.12 4.76 3.09
N ASN A 95 4.18 4.78 2.27
CA ASN A 95 5.25 5.76 2.34
C ASN A 95 4.70 7.17 2.09
N GLY A 96 5.18 8.15 2.88
CA GLY A 96 4.67 9.51 2.82
C GLY A 96 3.36 9.74 3.59
N GLY A 97 2.81 8.71 4.26
CA GLY A 97 1.60 8.84 5.10
C GLY A 97 0.29 8.85 4.33
N GLY A 98 0.31 8.39 3.06
CA GLY A 98 -0.90 8.23 2.24
C GLY A 98 -1.87 7.20 2.81
N LEU A 99 -3.12 7.24 2.35
CA LEU A 99 -4.13 6.25 2.69
C LEU A 99 -4.08 5.08 1.71
N PHE A 100 -4.47 3.88 2.18
CA PHE A 100 -4.55 2.70 1.34
C PHE A 100 -5.71 1.77 1.73
N ASP A 101 -6.10 0.93 0.79
CA ASP A 101 -7.01 -0.19 1.01
C ASP A 101 -6.18 -1.47 1.09
N LEU A 102 -6.48 -2.35 2.06
CA LEU A 102 -5.89 -3.68 2.15
C LEU A 102 -6.87 -4.71 1.60
N ASN A 103 -6.50 -5.34 0.49
CA ASN A 103 -7.38 -6.24 -0.26
C ASN A 103 -7.24 -7.70 0.18
N SER A 104 -6.00 -8.21 0.21
CA SER A 104 -5.72 -9.61 0.59
C SER A 104 -4.30 -9.77 1.10
N ILE A 105 -4.05 -10.90 1.74
CA ILE A 105 -2.74 -11.35 2.21
C ILE A 105 -2.67 -12.87 2.06
N GLN A 106 -1.48 -13.40 1.83
CA GLN A 106 -1.24 -14.82 1.97
C GLN A 106 -0.60 -15.14 3.32
N LEU A 107 -1.07 -16.21 3.94
CA LEU A 107 -0.58 -16.69 5.23
C LEU A 107 -0.29 -18.19 5.15
N THR A 108 0.67 -18.65 5.97
CA THR A 108 0.88 -20.08 6.23
C THR A 108 1.38 -20.30 7.65
N SER A 109 1.09 -21.47 8.20
CA SER A 109 1.69 -21.91 9.46
C SER A 109 3.19 -22.14 9.28
N LEU A 110 3.99 -21.82 10.32
CA LEU A 110 5.43 -22.02 10.30
C LEU A 110 5.89 -23.17 11.19
N ASN A 111 5.15 -23.48 12.25
CA ASN A 111 5.55 -24.43 13.29
C ASN A 111 4.64 -25.67 13.31
N GLY A 112 4.93 -26.62 12.42
CA GLY A 112 4.22 -27.91 12.37
C GLY A 112 2.79 -27.79 11.81
N ASP A 113 2.08 -28.90 11.85
CA ASP A 113 0.71 -29.01 11.32
C ASP A 113 -0.31 -28.43 12.33
N ASN A 114 -0.20 -27.15 12.63
CA ASN A 114 -1.10 -26.43 13.53
C ASN A 114 -1.70 -25.23 12.83
N SER A 115 -3.00 -25.07 12.91
CA SER A 115 -3.65 -23.85 12.46
C SER A 115 -3.26 -22.66 13.34
N VAL A 116 -3.13 -21.49 12.72
CA VAL A 116 -2.79 -20.23 13.39
C VAL A 116 -3.86 -19.21 13.10
N THR A 117 -4.34 -18.54 14.15
CA THR A 117 -5.24 -17.39 13.99
C THR A 117 -4.43 -16.10 14.07
N VAL A 118 -4.47 -15.30 13.01
CA VAL A 118 -3.82 -13.99 12.92
C VAL A 118 -4.89 -12.92 12.96
N ASN A 119 -4.74 -11.98 13.93
CA ASN A 119 -5.66 -10.86 14.11
C ASN A 119 -5.06 -9.60 13.49
N PHE A 120 -5.79 -8.97 12.59
CA PHE A 120 -5.43 -7.74 11.92
C PHE A 120 -6.22 -6.58 12.49
N THR A 121 -5.55 -5.46 12.74
CA THR A 121 -6.14 -4.19 13.18
C THR A 121 -5.76 -3.10 12.19
N GLY A 122 -6.74 -2.60 11.44
CA GLY A 122 -6.58 -1.45 10.56
C GLY A 122 -6.93 -0.16 11.31
N THR A 123 -6.10 0.88 11.20
CA THR A 123 -6.35 2.22 11.75
C THR A 123 -6.71 3.17 10.62
N LYS A 124 -7.78 3.94 10.77
CA LYS A 124 -8.25 4.95 9.82
C LYS A 124 -7.74 6.36 10.16
N ALA A 125 -7.88 7.29 9.22
CA ALA A 125 -7.42 8.68 9.38
C ALA A 125 -8.10 9.41 10.57
N ASP A 126 -9.30 9.03 10.96
CA ASP A 126 -10.01 9.55 12.12
C ASP A 126 -9.66 8.84 13.44
N SER A 127 -8.64 7.98 13.41
CA SER A 127 -8.19 7.14 14.52
C SER A 127 -9.17 6.03 14.93
N SER A 128 -10.25 5.83 14.21
CA SER A 128 -11.10 4.65 14.39
C SER A 128 -10.36 3.39 13.90
N THR A 129 -10.75 2.23 14.44
CA THR A 129 -10.11 0.96 14.09
C THR A 129 -11.12 -0.02 13.52
N VAL A 130 -10.63 -0.90 12.66
CA VAL A 130 -11.35 -2.06 12.13
C VAL A 130 -10.53 -3.31 12.40
N THR A 131 -11.19 -4.43 12.67
CA THR A 131 -10.49 -5.69 12.97
C THR A 131 -11.02 -6.84 12.13
N GLN A 132 -10.14 -7.76 11.78
CA GLN A 132 -10.50 -9.02 11.13
C GLN A 132 -9.49 -10.09 11.52
N ALA A 133 -9.97 -11.33 11.71
CA ALA A 133 -9.13 -12.48 11.99
C ALA A 133 -9.20 -13.48 10.85
N PHE A 134 -8.06 -14.12 10.56
CA PHE A 134 -7.96 -15.25 9.65
C PHE A 134 -7.30 -16.43 10.36
N THR A 135 -7.76 -17.62 10.06
CA THR A 135 -7.18 -18.85 10.62
C THR A 135 -6.70 -19.70 9.45
N THR A 136 -5.38 -20.00 9.45
CA THR A 136 -4.78 -20.88 8.45
C THR A 136 -5.27 -22.32 8.65
N ASP A 137 -5.21 -23.12 7.60
CA ASP A 137 -5.28 -24.56 7.78
C ASP A 137 -4.05 -25.09 8.56
N ALA A 138 -4.04 -26.37 8.88
CA ALA A 138 -2.92 -27.00 9.58
C ALA A 138 -1.87 -27.57 8.60
N ILE A 139 -1.75 -27.04 7.39
CA ILE A 139 -0.79 -27.52 6.39
C ILE A 139 0.44 -26.60 6.41
N LEU A 140 1.57 -27.19 6.80
CA LEU A 140 2.85 -26.50 6.87
C LEU A 140 3.31 -26.02 5.48
N SER A 141 3.83 -24.81 5.41
CA SER A 141 4.47 -24.25 4.22
C SER A 141 3.59 -24.23 2.97
N THR A 142 2.27 -24.09 3.13
CA THR A 142 1.34 -23.88 2.05
C THR A 142 0.66 -22.52 2.22
N LEU A 143 0.92 -21.61 1.29
CA LEU A 143 0.35 -20.25 1.33
C LEU A 143 -1.14 -20.28 0.97
N GLU A 144 -1.97 -19.75 1.86
CA GLU A 144 -3.41 -19.57 1.69
C GLU A 144 -3.73 -18.08 1.50
N THR A 145 -4.59 -17.75 0.54
CA THR A 145 -5.02 -16.37 0.29
C THR A 145 -6.25 -16.01 1.11
N PHE A 146 -6.16 -14.97 1.91
CA PHE A 146 -7.24 -14.40 2.71
C PHE A 146 -7.63 -13.01 2.19
N THR A 147 -8.92 -12.79 1.99
CA THR A 147 -9.46 -11.52 1.49
C THR A 147 -10.07 -10.72 2.63
N PHE A 148 -9.66 -9.45 2.75
CA PHE A 148 -10.23 -8.53 3.73
C PHE A 148 -11.63 -8.07 3.31
N ASN A 149 -12.47 -7.79 4.29
CA ASN A 149 -13.78 -7.23 4.04
C ASN A 149 -13.70 -5.72 3.69
N SER A 150 -14.78 -5.15 3.19
CA SER A 150 -14.84 -3.76 2.71
C SER A 150 -14.60 -2.68 3.79
N SER A 151 -14.45 -3.05 5.07
CA SER A 151 -14.09 -2.09 6.11
C SER A 151 -12.59 -1.75 6.12
N PHE A 152 -11.74 -2.61 5.52
CA PHE A 152 -10.29 -2.39 5.41
C PHE A 152 -9.93 -1.42 4.27
N THR A 153 -10.60 -0.28 4.23
CA THR A 153 -10.41 0.80 3.24
C THR A 153 -10.05 2.12 3.93
N ASN A 154 -9.31 2.99 3.22
CA ASN A 154 -8.84 4.30 3.71
C ASN A 154 -8.05 4.18 5.02
N LEU A 155 -7.12 3.26 5.07
CA LEU A 155 -6.29 2.97 6.24
C LEU A 155 -5.03 3.84 6.23
N VAL A 156 -4.59 4.29 7.40
CA VAL A 156 -3.26 4.89 7.62
C VAL A 156 -2.24 3.83 8.00
N SER A 157 -2.69 2.72 8.64
CA SER A 157 -1.84 1.58 8.98
C SER A 157 -2.65 0.32 9.19
N VAL A 158 -1.99 -0.83 9.06
CA VAL A 158 -2.50 -2.13 9.51
C VAL A 158 -1.45 -2.79 10.38
N GLU A 159 -1.87 -3.37 11.50
CA GLU A 159 -1.02 -4.11 12.42
C GLU A 159 -1.51 -5.54 12.61
N TRP A 160 -0.57 -6.46 12.80
CA TRP A 160 -0.85 -7.82 13.25
C TRP A 160 0.28 -8.33 14.14
N ILE A 161 -0.04 -9.30 14.99
CA ILE A 161 0.87 -9.83 16.01
C ILE A 161 1.32 -11.23 15.59
N GLN A 162 2.61 -11.50 15.74
CA GLN A 162 3.16 -12.84 15.57
C GLN A 162 2.68 -13.75 16.71
N ALA A 163 1.74 -14.62 16.39
CA ALA A 163 1.20 -15.58 17.36
C ALA A 163 2.18 -16.74 17.62
N SER A 164 1.86 -17.54 18.62
CA SER A 164 2.45 -18.86 18.81
C SER A 164 1.34 -19.93 18.67
N PRO A 165 1.45 -20.84 17.68
CA PRO A 165 2.56 -21.08 16.75
C PRO A 165 2.79 -19.92 15.78
N PHE A 166 4.01 -19.88 15.18
CA PHE A 166 4.38 -18.84 14.25
C PHE A 166 3.67 -18.99 12.91
N HIS A 167 3.47 -17.85 12.21
CA HIS A 167 2.99 -17.80 10.84
C HIS A 167 3.96 -17.01 9.95
N GLN A 168 3.94 -17.32 8.65
CA GLN A 168 4.55 -16.53 7.61
C GLN A 168 3.47 -15.76 6.87
N PHE A 169 3.83 -14.63 6.26
CA PHE A 169 2.96 -13.83 5.42
C PHE A 169 3.67 -13.43 4.12
N ASP A 170 2.89 -13.33 3.04
CA ASP A 170 3.38 -13.04 1.70
C ASP A 170 2.28 -12.38 0.85
N ASN A 171 2.64 -11.89 -0.34
CA ASN A 171 1.70 -11.40 -1.35
C ASN A 171 0.62 -10.47 -0.78
N ILE A 172 1.06 -9.40 -0.08
CA ILE A 172 0.15 -8.42 0.50
C ILE A 172 -0.37 -7.51 -0.62
N ASN A 173 -1.66 -7.65 -0.95
CA ASN A 173 -2.31 -6.87 -2.00
C ASN A 173 -2.92 -5.61 -1.41
N VAL A 174 -2.44 -4.45 -1.84
CA VAL A 174 -2.86 -3.13 -1.38
C VAL A 174 -3.21 -2.22 -2.55
N THR A 175 -4.09 -1.25 -2.33
CA THR A 175 -4.41 -0.21 -3.32
C THR A 175 -4.19 1.15 -2.66
N PRO A 176 -3.22 1.98 -3.12
CA PRO A 176 -3.07 3.35 -2.66
C PRO A 176 -4.35 4.16 -2.92
N VAL A 177 -4.75 5.01 -1.98
CA VAL A 177 -5.88 5.93 -2.18
C VAL A 177 -5.33 7.29 -2.63
N PRO A 178 -5.72 7.81 -3.81
CA PRO A 178 -5.26 9.10 -4.29
C PRO A 178 -5.64 10.24 -3.35
N GLU A 179 -4.69 11.10 -3.01
CA GLU A 179 -4.96 12.25 -2.14
C GLU A 179 -5.88 13.29 -2.83
N PRO A 180 -6.93 13.76 -2.15
CA PRO A 180 -7.83 14.77 -2.71
C PRO A 180 -7.14 16.11 -3.05
N SER A 181 -6.02 16.42 -2.40
CA SER A 181 -5.25 17.65 -2.56
C SER A 181 -4.63 17.82 -3.95
N ALA A 182 -4.21 16.73 -4.59
CA ALA A 182 -3.69 16.77 -5.96
C ALA A 182 -4.75 17.23 -6.96
N ILE A 183 -6.00 16.87 -6.73
CA ILE A 183 -7.17 17.24 -7.55
C ILE A 183 -7.53 18.72 -7.38
N LEU A 184 -7.59 19.18 -6.12
CA LEU A 184 -7.90 20.58 -5.79
C LEU A 184 -6.78 21.52 -6.22
N GLY A 185 -5.52 21.10 -6.14
CA GLY A 185 -4.38 21.86 -6.63
C GLY A 185 -4.43 22.11 -8.14
N LEU A 186 -4.74 21.10 -8.94
CA LEU A 186 -4.88 21.22 -10.40
C LEU A 186 -6.09 22.08 -10.80
N LEU A 187 -7.23 21.95 -10.12
CA LEU A 187 -8.43 22.77 -10.36
C LEU A 187 -8.18 24.25 -10.00
N SER A 188 -7.46 24.53 -8.92
CA SER A 188 -7.14 25.90 -8.51
C SER A 188 -6.18 26.59 -9.49
N LEU A 189 -5.19 25.89 -10.03
CA LEU A 189 -4.29 26.41 -11.08
C LEU A 189 -5.03 26.67 -12.38
N GLY A 190 -5.96 25.81 -12.77
CA GLY A 190 -6.82 26.00 -13.96
C GLY A 190 -7.69 27.26 -13.84
N LEU A 191 -8.30 27.50 -12.68
CA LEU A 191 -9.16 28.67 -12.42
C LEU A 191 -8.36 29.97 -12.36
N LEU A 192 -7.15 29.97 -11.80
CA LEU A 192 -6.24 31.12 -11.78
C LEU A 192 -5.79 31.51 -13.20
N GLY A 193 -5.49 30.52 -14.06
CA GLY A 193 -5.12 30.75 -15.46
C GLY A 193 -6.21 31.45 -16.26
N ILE A 194 -7.49 31.16 -16.00
CA ILE A 194 -8.64 31.82 -16.65
C ILE A 194 -8.84 33.27 -16.12
N GLY A 195 -8.64 33.49 -14.82
CA GLY A 195 -8.82 34.79 -14.16
C GLY A 195 -7.87 35.89 -14.66
N PHE A 196 -6.65 35.54 -15.07
CA PHE A 196 -5.67 36.52 -15.58
C PHE A 196 -6.00 37.04 -16.99
N GLN A 197 -6.76 36.29 -17.79
CA GLN A 197 -7.13 36.72 -19.14
C GLN A 197 -8.20 37.83 -19.16
N PHE A 198 -9.00 37.95 -18.11
CA PHE A 198 -10.07 38.95 -18.05
C PHE A 198 -9.65 40.35 -17.56
N LYS A 199 -8.45 40.49 -16.98
CA LYS A 199 -7.98 41.75 -16.38
C LYS A 199 -7.19 42.66 -17.32
N GLN A 200 -6.99 42.24 -18.60
CA GLN A 200 -6.19 43.00 -19.56
C GLN A 200 -7.02 43.86 -20.54
N LYS A 201 -8.30 44.09 -20.25
CA LYS A 201 -9.16 45.00 -21.06
C LYS A 201 -9.77 46.06 -20.17
N ARG A 202 -8.96 47.04 -19.78
CA ARG A 202 -9.41 48.38 -19.42
C ARG A 202 -8.38 49.42 -19.88
#